data_e7663ac90305580598b6f1496a7589fa
#
_entry.id   e7663ac90305580598b6f1496a7589fa
#
_cell.length_a   1.000
_cell.length_b   1.000
_cell.length_c   1.000
_cell.angle_alpha   90.00
_cell.angle_beta   90.00
_cell.angle_gamma   90.00
#
_symmetry.space_group_name_H-M   'P 1'
#
loop_
_entity.id
_entity.type
_entity.pdbx_description
1 polymer ?
#
loop_
_entity_poly.entity_id
_entity_poly.type
_entity_poly.pdbx_seq_one_letter_code
_entity_poly.pdbx_strand_id
1 'polypeptide(L)'
;GANVAVNNLTVSLPKGKIIGLLGPNGSGKTTLIKMLNGLLTPTEGTIMIDGNYVGPVTKSKVAYLPDRTYLTMNQTIREILDFFQDFYTDFSRERAEEMLKSLGIDPAVKMRTLSKGTKEKVQLILVMSRNASLYILDEPIAGVDPAARDYILRTIINNYNPEATVLISTHLIEDVEQVLDEVIFMRYGQLVLYTSVDNIREEKGKSVDAYFRE
;
A
#
# COMPACT_ATOMS: atom_id res chain seq x y z
N GLY A 1 32.08 1.38 1.22
CA GLY A 1 31.46 0.15 0.73
C GLY A 1 30.02 0.41 0.33
N ALA A 2 29.58 -0.13 -0.78
CA ALA A 2 28.20 -0.01 -1.22
C ALA A 2 27.26 -0.69 -0.21
N ASN A 3 26.26 0.05 0.25
CA ASN A 3 25.26 -0.49 1.18
C ASN A 3 24.22 -1.28 0.37
N VAL A 4 24.10 -2.58 0.59
CA VAL A 4 23.12 -3.43 -0.11
C VAL A 4 21.78 -3.30 0.63
N ALA A 5 20.81 -2.64 0.02
CA ALA A 5 19.49 -2.39 0.61
C ALA A 5 18.53 -3.58 0.49
N VAL A 6 18.60 -4.32 -0.64
CA VAL A 6 17.86 -5.58 -0.86
C VAL A 6 18.83 -6.59 -1.46
N ASN A 7 18.88 -7.79 -0.88
CA ASN A 7 19.85 -8.81 -1.24
C ASN A 7 19.19 -10.16 -1.49
N ASN A 8 19.31 -10.66 -2.73
CA ASN A 8 18.84 -11.99 -3.14
C ASN A 8 17.38 -12.32 -2.73
N LEU A 9 16.48 -11.37 -2.96
CA LEU A 9 15.06 -11.58 -2.73
C LEU A 9 14.42 -12.18 -3.98
N THR A 10 13.87 -13.38 -3.86
CA THR A 10 13.07 -14.03 -4.92
C THR A 10 11.75 -14.45 -4.32
N VAL A 11 10.66 -13.92 -4.85
CA VAL A 11 9.30 -14.20 -4.37
C VAL A 11 8.29 -13.99 -5.50
N SER A 12 7.21 -14.76 -5.49
CA SER A 12 6.06 -14.59 -6.37
C SER A 12 4.81 -14.43 -5.53
N LEU A 13 4.05 -13.37 -5.77
CA LEU A 13 2.86 -13.05 -4.99
C LEU A 13 1.59 -13.38 -5.77
N PRO A 14 0.60 -14.06 -5.14
CA PRO A 14 -0.65 -14.42 -5.78
C PRO A 14 -1.59 -13.21 -5.93
N LYS A 15 -2.51 -13.32 -6.89
CA LYS A 15 -3.65 -12.40 -7.02
C LYS A 15 -4.70 -12.66 -5.94
N GLY A 16 -5.50 -11.65 -5.64
CA GLY A 16 -6.64 -11.76 -4.73
C GLY A 16 -6.27 -11.84 -3.26
N LYS A 17 -5.04 -11.48 -2.90
CA LYS A 17 -4.52 -11.54 -1.53
C LYS A 17 -4.08 -10.18 -1.02
N ILE A 18 -4.27 -9.96 0.28
CA ILE A 18 -3.70 -8.84 1.02
C ILE A 18 -2.46 -9.35 1.72
N ILE A 19 -1.29 -8.81 1.34
CA ILE A 19 0.02 -9.28 1.77
C ILE A 19 0.72 -8.19 2.56
N GLY A 20 1.15 -8.51 3.77
CA GLY A 20 1.96 -7.64 4.59
C GLY A 20 3.44 -7.73 4.24
N LEU A 21 4.05 -6.60 3.90
CA LEU A 21 5.49 -6.45 3.80
C LEU A 21 6.00 -5.90 5.13
N LEU A 22 6.47 -6.79 5.98
CA LEU A 22 6.75 -6.52 7.39
C LEU A 22 8.25 -6.50 7.66
N GLY A 23 8.65 -5.77 8.66
CA GLY A 23 10.04 -5.70 9.11
C GLY A 23 10.36 -4.36 9.75
N PRO A 24 11.49 -4.30 10.49
CA PRO A 24 11.91 -3.07 11.14
C PRO A 24 12.30 -2.00 10.12
N ASN A 25 12.41 -0.76 10.58
CA ASN A 25 12.96 0.32 9.77
C ASN A 25 14.37 -0.04 9.30
N GLY A 26 14.67 0.28 8.03
CA GLY A 26 15.95 -0.08 7.42
C GLY A 26 16.06 -1.53 6.93
N SER A 27 14.99 -2.32 6.95
CA SER A 27 15.00 -3.70 6.45
C SER A 27 14.95 -3.84 4.92
N GLY A 28 14.80 -2.74 4.18
CA GLY A 28 14.74 -2.73 2.71
C GLY A 28 13.34 -2.60 2.12
N LYS A 29 12.28 -2.49 2.92
CA LYS A 29 10.89 -2.37 2.44
C LYS A 29 10.68 -1.21 1.48
N THR A 30 11.10 -0.02 1.85
CA THR A 30 10.97 1.19 1.02
C THR A 30 11.75 1.07 -0.30
N THR A 31 12.92 0.45 -0.28
CA THR A 31 13.71 0.21 -1.49
C THR A 31 12.98 -0.74 -2.43
N LEU A 32 12.44 -1.84 -1.91
CA LEU A 32 11.63 -2.78 -2.69
C LEU A 32 10.41 -2.09 -3.30
N ILE A 33 9.68 -1.29 -2.51
CA ILE A 33 8.52 -0.53 -2.98
C ILE A 33 8.91 0.43 -4.11
N LYS A 34 10.02 1.13 -3.99
CA LYS A 34 10.51 2.04 -5.05
C LYS A 34 10.85 1.29 -6.33
N MET A 35 11.41 0.08 -6.23
CA MET A 35 11.67 -0.76 -7.41
C MET A 35 10.36 -1.24 -8.05
N LEU A 36 9.37 -1.65 -7.26
CA LEU A 36 8.03 -2.05 -7.77
C LEU A 36 7.32 -0.89 -8.49
N ASN A 37 7.51 0.33 -8.05
CA ASN A 37 6.98 1.54 -8.69
C ASN A 37 7.82 2.06 -9.86
N GLY A 38 8.95 1.41 -10.17
CA GLY A 38 9.87 1.87 -11.22
C GLY A 38 10.59 3.18 -10.89
N LEU A 39 10.69 3.54 -9.61
CA LEU A 39 11.44 4.71 -9.13
C LEU A 39 12.91 4.39 -8.92
N LEU A 40 13.24 3.12 -8.75
CA LEU A 40 14.60 2.59 -8.69
C LEU A 40 14.70 1.38 -9.62
N THR A 41 15.86 1.23 -10.25
CA THR A 41 16.18 0.04 -11.04
C THR A 41 17.01 -0.93 -10.19
N PRO A 42 16.66 -2.23 -10.13
CA PRO A 42 17.50 -3.23 -9.48
C PRO A 42 18.90 -3.25 -10.11
N THR A 43 19.94 -3.41 -9.28
CA THR A 43 21.32 -3.58 -9.78
C THR A 43 21.44 -4.89 -10.55
N GLU A 44 20.79 -5.95 -10.05
CA GLU A 44 20.69 -7.27 -10.68
C GLU A 44 19.29 -7.83 -10.46
N GLY A 45 18.89 -8.79 -11.28
CA GLY A 45 17.59 -9.41 -11.20
C GLY A 45 16.49 -8.66 -11.95
N THR A 46 15.28 -9.18 -11.87
CA THR A 46 14.12 -8.68 -12.61
C THR A 46 12.88 -8.62 -11.73
N ILE A 47 12.01 -7.67 -12.04
CA ILE A 47 10.71 -7.54 -11.40
C ILE A 47 9.63 -7.51 -12.47
N MET A 48 8.61 -8.35 -12.31
CA MET A 48 7.44 -8.40 -13.18
C MET A 48 6.17 -8.16 -12.38
N ILE A 49 5.23 -7.44 -12.96
CA ILE A 49 3.90 -7.20 -12.41
C ILE A 49 2.89 -7.56 -13.49
N ASP A 50 1.99 -8.50 -13.19
CA ASP A 50 0.96 -8.97 -14.10
C ASP A 50 1.55 -9.38 -15.47
N GLY A 51 2.66 -10.13 -15.44
CA GLY A 51 3.37 -10.62 -16.61
C GLY A 51 4.20 -9.60 -17.39
N ASN A 52 4.32 -8.36 -16.93
CA ASN A 52 5.09 -7.31 -17.56
C ASN A 52 6.27 -6.88 -16.70
N TYR A 53 7.42 -6.66 -17.32
CA TYR A 53 8.56 -6.03 -16.66
C TYR A 53 8.20 -4.62 -16.18
N VAL A 54 8.74 -4.21 -15.03
CA VAL A 54 8.52 -2.87 -14.48
C VAL A 54 8.92 -1.80 -15.51
N GLY A 55 7.99 -0.92 -15.83
CA GLY A 55 8.12 0.14 -16.81
C GLY A 55 6.81 0.91 -17.02
N PRO A 56 6.65 1.60 -18.16
CA PRO A 56 5.44 2.41 -18.42
C PRO A 56 4.13 1.63 -18.31
N VAL A 57 4.09 0.38 -18.78
CA VAL A 57 2.89 -0.47 -18.71
C VAL A 57 2.54 -0.80 -17.26
N THR A 58 3.50 -1.20 -16.44
CA THR A 58 3.23 -1.54 -15.03
C THR A 58 2.90 -0.31 -14.21
N LYS A 59 3.48 0.87 -14.50
CA LYS A 59 3.13 2.13 -13.83
C LYS A 59 1.66 2.49 -13.97
N SER A 60 1.04 2.17 -15.10
CA SER A 60 -0.39 2.37 -15.31
C SER A 60 -1.27 1.39 -14.52
N LYS A 61 -0.72 0.26 -14.09
CA LYS A 61 -1.41 -0.83 -13.39
C LYS A 61 -1.17 -0.85 -11.87
N VAL A 62 -0.28 0.00 -11.37
CA VAL A 62 0.05 0.10 -9.95
C VAL A 62 -0.61 1.32 -9.34
N ALA A 63 -1.38 1.10 -8.27
CA ALA A 63 -1.92 2.17 -7.43
C ALA A 63 -1.04 2.26 -6.17
N TYR A 64 -0.43 3.41 -5.96
CA TYR A 64 0.56 3.61 -4.91
C TYR A 64 0.14 4.70 -3.93
N LEU A 65 0.11 4.34 -2.64
CA LEU A 65 -0.02 5.26 -1.52
C LEU A 65 1.35 5.36 -0.82
N PRO A 66 2.11 6.45 -1.00
CA PRO A 66 3.38 6.65 -0.30
C PRO A 66 3.17 6.97 1.18
N ASP A 67 4.20 6.76 2.00
CA ASP A 67 4.22 7.10 3.42
C ASP A 67 4.09 8.61 3.70
N ARG A 68 4.41 9.42 2.69
CA ARG A 68 4.28 10.89 2.75
C ARG A 68 3.38 11.39 1.63
N THR A 69 2.56 12.39 1.96
CA THR A 69 1.70 13.01 0.95
C THR A 69 2.53 13.67 -0.15
N TYR A 70 2.13 13.43 -1.40
CA TYR A 70 2.65 14.10 -2.59
C TYR A 70 1.61 15.06 -3.20
N LEU A 71 0.41 15.11 -2.63
CA LEU A 71 -0.67 15.95 -3.13
C LEU A 71 -0.40 17.41 -2.86
N THR A 72 -0.76 18.27 -3.81
CA THR A 72 -0.62 19.72 -3.68
C THR A 72 -1.64 20.26 -2.68
N MET A 73 -1.17 20.80 -1.57
CA MET A 73 -2.01 21.28 -0.48
C MET A 73 -2.93 22.46 -0.86
N ASN A 74 -2.58 23.21 -1.90
CA ASN A 74 -3.37 24.35 -2.37
C ASN A 74 -4.50 23.99 -3.33
N GLN A 75 -4.50 22.75 -3.85
CA GLN A 75 -5.58 22.27 -4.71
C GLN A 75 -6.82 21.92 -3.89
N THR A 76 -7.99 22.11 -4.49
CA THR A 76 -9.24 21.55 -3.98
C THR A 76 -9.26 20.04 -4.25
N ILE A 77 -10.07 19.32 -3.47
CA ILE A 77 -10.27 17.89 -3.72
C ILE A 77 -10.81 17.65 -5.13
N ARG A 78 -11.70 18.52 -5.61
CA ARG A 78 -12.25 18.43 -6.98
C ARG A 78 -11.17 18.53 -8.05
N GLU A 79 -10.24 19.47 -7.93
CA GLU A 79 -9.11 19.60 -8.84
C GLU A 79 -8.22 18.34 -8.83
N ILE A 80 -8.05 17.72 -7.68
CA ILE A 80 -7.30 16.46 -7.55
C ILE A 80 -8.07 15.31 -8.21
N LEU A 81 -9.38 15.23 -8.04
CA LEU A 81 -10.22 14.22 -8.72
C LEU A 81 -10.16 14.39 -10.25
N ASP A 82 -10.20 15.62 -10.75
CA ASP A 82 -10.05 15.93 -12.18
C ASP A 82 -8.70 15.42 -12.69
N PHE A 83 -7.62 15.70 -11.97
CA PHE A 83 -6.28 15.23 -12.32
C PHE A 83 -6.20 13.69 -12.36
N PHE A 84 -6.74 13.01 -11.36
CA PHE A 84 -6.74 11.54 -11.32
C PHE A 84 -7.57 10.93 -12.45
N GLN A 85 -8.71 11.52 -12.78
CA GLN A 85 -9.57 11.09 -13.88
C GLN A 85 -8.88 11.26 -15.24
N ASP A 86 -8.16 12.35 -15.43
CA ASP A 86 -7.45 12.63 -16.68
C ASP A 86 -6.20 11.77 -16.85
N PHE A 87 -5.51 11.49 -15.74
CA PHE A 87 -4.22 10.81 -15.76
C PHE A 87 -4.34 9.27 -15.71
N TYR A 88 -5.30 8.73 -14.95
CA TYR A 88 -5.48 7.30 -14.77
C TYR A 88 -6.77 6.81 -15.43
N THR A 89 -6.63 6.00 -16.47
CA THR A 89 -7.77 5.45 -17.21
C THR A 89 -8.62 4.47 -16.37
N ASP A 90 -8.02 3.87 -15.32
CA ASP A 90 -8.67 2.95 -14.41
C ASP A 90 -9.27 3.62 -13.16
N PHE A 91 -9.22 4.94 -13.06
CA PHE A 91 -9.76 5.68 -11.93
C PHE A 91 -11.29 5.79 -12.00
N SER A 92 -11.97 5.38 -10.94
CA SER A 92 -13.41 5.52 -10.78
C SER A 92 -13.74 6.77 -9.97
N ARG A 93 -14.05 7.85 -10.66
CA ARG A 93 -14.49 9.10 -10.01
C ARG A 93 -15.75 8.91 -9.19
N GLU A 94 -16.71 8.13 -9.69
CA GLU A 94 -17.96 7.81 -9.00
C GLU A 94 -17.69 7.19 -7.63
N ARG A 95 -16.83 6.17 -7.56
CA ARG A 95 -16.46 5.52 -6.31
C ARG A 95 -15.78 6.49 -5.35
N ALA A 96 -14.87 7.33 -5.83
CA ALA A 96 -14.20 8.33 -5.00
C ALA A 96 -15.20 9.34 -4.42
N GLU A 97 -16.11 9.85 -5.24
CA GLU A 97 -17.14 10.81 -4.82
C GLU A 97 -18.12 10.20 -3.80
N GLU A 98 -18.51 8.94 -3.97
CA GLU A 98 -19.35 8.22 -3.00
C GLU A 98 -18.67 8.08 -1.65
N MET A 99 -17.39 7.73 -1.62
CA MET A 99 -16.62 7.62 -0.37
C MET A 99 -16.43 8.98 0.30
N LEU A 100 -16.13 10.03 -0.45
CA LEU A 100 -16.04 11.40 0.09
C LEU A 100 -17.37 11.85 0.67
N LYS A 101 -18.48 11.59 -0.02
CA LYS A 101 -19.83 11.90 0.45
C LYS A 101 -20.17 11.18 1.75
N SER A 102 -19.81 9.90 1.87
CA SER A 102 -20.04 9.11 3.08
C SER A 102 -19.31 9.67 4.30
N LEU A 103 -18.20 10.36 4.10
CA LEU A 103 -17.43 11.04 5.15
C LEU A 103 -17.86 12.50 5.38
N GLY A 104 -18.83 13.00 4.61
CA GLY A 104 -19.25 14.40 4.68
C GLY A 104 -18.17 15.39 4.22
N ILE A 105 -17.26 14.96 3.33
CA ILE A 105 -16.18 15.80 2.82
C ILE A 105 -16.65 16.50 1.56
N ASP A 106 -16.66 17.85 1.60
CA ASP A 106 -16.98 18.68 0.44
C ASP A 106 -15.78 18.74 -0.54
N PRO A 107 -15.94 18.32 -1.81
CA PRO A 107 -14.88 18.40 -2.81
C PRO A 107 -14.38 19.81 -3.12
N ALA A 108 -15.15 20.85 -2.77
CA ALA A 108 -14.75 22.24 -3.00
C ALA A 108 -13.68 22.75 -2.03
N VAL A 109 -13.41 22.05 -0.93
CA VAL A 109 -12.39 22.47 0.04
C VAL A 109 -10.98 22.15 -0.44
N LYS A 110 -10.04 22.97 0.00
CA LYS A 110 -8.61 22.76 -0.29
C LYS A 110 -8.02 21.71 0.68
N MET A 111 -7.11 20.90 0.19
CA MET A 111 -6.44 19.87 0.99
C MET A 111 -5.83 20.45 2.28
N ARG A 112 -5.23 21.65 2.23
CA ARG A 112 -4.62 22.30 3.41
C ARG A 112 -5.58 22.57 4.56
N THR A 113 -6.89 22.66 4.28
CA THR A 113 -7.91 22.94 5.31
C THR A 113 -8.37 21.70 6.07
N LEU A 114 -8.00 20.52 5.60
CA LEU A 114 -8.36 19.26 6.23
C LEU A 114 -7.46 18.94 7.41
N SER A 115 -8.00 18.22 8.40
CA SER A 115 -7.19 17.61 9.45
C SER A 115 -6.22 16.57 8.88
N LYS A 116 -5.17 16.22 9.61
CA LYS A 116 -4.22 15.20 9.18
C LYS A 116 -4.93 13.88 8.85
N GLY A 117 -5.77 13.39 9.75
CA GLY A 117 -6.51 12.13 9.55
C GLY A 117 -7.46 12.18 8.34
N THR A 118 -8.08 13.32 8.08
CA THR A 118 -8.94 13.49 6.89
C THR A 118 -8.12 13.52 5.60
N LYS A 119 -6.94 14.15 5.60
CA LYS A 119 -5.99 14.10 4.46
C LYS A 119 -5.60 12.67 4.13
N GLU A 120 -5.26 11.87 5.14
CA GLU A 120 -4.92 10.45 4.98
C GLU A 120 -6.09 9.66 4.35
N LYS A 121 -7.31 9.89 4.83
CA LYS A 121 -8.51 9.27 4.26
C LYS A 121 -8.73 9.66 2.80
N VAL A 122 -8.57 10.94 2.44
CA VAL A 122 -8.71 11.40 1.05
C VAL A 122 -7.67 10.74 0.14
N GLN A 123 -6.43 10.68 0.56
CA GLN A 123 -5.37 10.03 -0.22
C GLN A 123 -5.67 8.54 -0.44
N LEU A 124 -6.13 7.84 0.58
CA LEU A 124 -6.52 6.43 0.47
C LEU A 124 -7.70 6.27 -0.51
N ILE A 125 -8.70 7.13 -0.43
CA ILE A 125 -9.85 7.10 -1.34
C ILE A 125 -9.40 7.21 -2.80
N LEU A 126 -8.48 8.12 -3.11
CA LEU A 126 -7.93 8.28 -4.45
C LEU A 126 -7.25 7.00 -4.95
N VAL A 127 -6.41 6.39 -4.12
CA VAL A 127 -5.69 5.16 -4.47
C VAL A 127 -6.64 3.98 -4.64
N MET A 128 -7.57 3.78 -3.70
CA MET A 128 -8.51 2.66 -3.72
C MET A 128 -9.64 2.83 -4.75
N SER A 129 -9.82 4.01 -5.31
CA SER A 129 -10.74 4.26 -6.42
C SER A 129 -10.17 3.91 -7.79
N ARG A 130 -8.93 3.47 -7.85
CA ARG A 130 -8.31 2.89 -9.04
C ARG A 130 -8.63 1.40 -9.13
N ASN A 131 -8.74 0.88 -10.37
CA ASN A 131 -8.89 -0.55 -10.65
C ASN A 131 -7.52 -1.12 -11.05
N ALA A 132 -6.61 -1.19 -10.10
CA ALA A 132 -5.22 -1.58 -10.33
C ALA A 132 -5.00 -3.10 -10.32
N SER A 133 -3.87 -3.56 -10.85
CA SER A 133 -3.38 -4.95 -10.70
C SER A 133 -2.59 -5.14 -9.41
N LEU A 134 -1.97 -4.08 -8.92
CA LEU A 134 -1.21 -4.06 -7.67
C LEU A 134 -1.47 -2.75 -6.93
N TYR A 135 -1.92 -2.86 -5.68
CA TYR A 135 -1.99 -1.73 -4.75
C TYR A 135 -0.81 -1.83 -3.80
N ILE A 136 -0.01 -0.78 -3.71
CA ILE A 136 1.10 -0.66 -2.77
C ILE A 136 0.76 0.44 -1.77
N LEU A 137 0.60 0.07 -0.51
CA LEU A 137 0.24 0.98 0.57
C LEU A 137 1.40 1.03 1.55
N ASP A 138 2.16 2.12 1.53
CA ASP A 138 3.35 2.28 2.35
C ASP A 138 3.00 3.00 3.66
N GLU A 139 3.08 2.27 4.77
CA GLU A 139 2.75 2.75 6.12
C GLU A 139 1.37 3.44 6.22
N PRO A 140 0.29 2.83 5.70
CA PRO A 140 -1.00 3.53 5.52
C PRO A 140 -1.66 3.98 6.83
N ILE A 141 -1.27 3.42 7.97
CA ILE A 141 -1.84 3.72 9.29
C ILE A 141 -0.85 4.36 10.26
N ALA A 142 0.37 4.66 9.82
CA ALA A 142 1.39 5.25 10.67
C ALA A 142 1.03 6.70 11.07
N GLY A 143 1.03 6.96 12.37
CA GLY A 143 0.73 8.29 12.91
C GLY A 143 -0.73 8.73 12.74
N VAL A 144 -1.64 7.80 12.52
CA VAL A 144 -3.08 8.03 12.40
C VAL A 144 -3.77 7.60 13.70
N ASP A 145 -4.82 8.31 14.10
CA ASP A 145 -5.59 7.95 15.30
C ASP A 145 -6.36 6.62 15.09
N PRO A 146 -6.74 5.93 16.18
CA PRO A 146 -7.38 4.61 16.09
C PRO A 146 -8.67 4.58 15.25
N ALA A 147 -9.52 5.60 15.33
CA ALA A 147 -10.77 5.63 14.56
C ALA A 147 -10.49 5.77 13.05
N ALA A 148 -9.50 6.58 12.68
CA ALA A 148 -9.05 6.71 11.30
C ALA A 148 -8.37 5.42 10.79
N ARG A 149 -7.64 4.68 11.64
CA ARG A 149 -7.06 3.38 11.28
C ARG A 149 -8.14 2.38 10.87
N ASP A 150 -9.19 2.25 11.66
CA ASP A 150 -10.31 1.36 11.35
C ASP A 150 -10.94 1.69 10.00
N TYR A 151 -11.15 2.98 9.72
CA TYR A 151 -11.68 3.42 8.44
C TYR A 151 -10.74 3.04 7.28
N ILE A 152 -9.44 3.27 7.44
CA ILE A 152 -8.42 2.95 6.44
C ILE A 152 -8.43 1.45 6.13
N LEU A 153 -8.36 0.59 7.14
CA LEU A 153 -8.33 -0.85 6.96
C LEU A 153 -9.61 -1.38 6.30
N ARG A 154 -10.78 -0.92 6.72
CA ARG A 154 -12.05 -1.29 6.09
C ARG A 154 -12.15 -0.83 4.64
N THR A 155 -11.65 0.36 4.34
CA THR A 155 -11.64 0.89 2.97
C THR A 155 -10.75 0.05 2.06
N ILE A 156 -9.60 -0.40 2.55
CA ILE A 156 -8.71 -1.30 1.81
C ILE A 156 -9.43 -2.61 1.50
N ILE A 157 -9.99 -3.27 2.51
CA ILE A 157 -10.66 -4.58 2.35
C ILE A 157 -11.83 -4.51 1.36
N ASN A 158 -12.60 -3.44 1.40
CA ASN A 158 -13.85 -3.33 0.64
C ASN A 158 -13.69 -2.80 -0.77
N ASN A 159 -12.53 -2.26 -1.14
CA ASN A 159 -12.39 -1.50 -2.38
C ASN A 159 -11.26 -1.95 -3.31
N TYR A 160 -10.49 -2.99 -3.00
CA TYR A 160 -9.51 -3.47 -3.95
C TYR A 160 -10.13 -4.37 -5.02
N ASN A 161 -9.52 -4.36 -6.21
CA ASN A 161 -9.90 -5.27 -7.28
C ASN A 161 -9.63 -6.73 -6.86
N PRO A 162 -10.62 -7.66 -6.90
CA PRO A 162 -10.44 -9.06 -6.50
C PRO A 162 -9.34 -9.80 -7.28
N GLU A 163 -9.02 -9.35 -8.48
CA GLU A 163 -7.93 -9.90 -9.31
C GLU A 163 -6.58 -9.26 -9.02
N ALA A 164 -6.52 -8.29 -8.10
CA ALA A 164 -5.31 -7.58 -7.74
C ALA A 164 -4.61 -8.21 -6.53
N THR A 165 -3.34 -7.85 -6.38
CA THR A 165 -2.58 -8.04 -5.15
C THR A 165 -2.56 -6.72 -4.38
N VAL A 166 -2.77 -6.77 -3.07
CA VAL A 166 -2.56 -5.63 -2.17
C VAL A 166 -1.31 -5.89 -1.34
N LEU A 167 -0.36 -4.98 -1.38
CA LEU A 167 0.87 -5.04 -0.59
C LEU A 167 0.86 -3.89 0.42
N ILE A 168 0.80 -4.21 1.71
CA ILE A 168 0.83 -3.25 2.81
C ILE A 168 2.19 -3.33 3.50
N SER A 169 2.98 -2.26 3.37
CA SER A 169 4.23 -2.12 4.11
C SER A 169 3.96 -1.46 5.45
N THR A 170 4.41 -2.08 6.54
CA THR A 170 4.26 -1.49 7.87
C THR A 170 5.23 -2.11 8.89
N HIS A 171 5.49 -1.35 9.95
CA HIS A 171 6.10 -1.83 11.18
C HIS A 171 5.07 -2.02 12.32
N LEU A 172 3.80 -1.63 12.09
CA LEU A 172 2.69 -1.75 13.04
C LEU A 172 1.91 -3.05 12.78
N ILE A 173 2.55 -4.19 13.06
CA ILE A 173 2.06 -5.51 12.67
C ILE A 173 0.74 -5.84 13.37
N GLU A 174 0.65 -5.59 14.68
CA GLU A 174 -0.54 -5.87 15.49
C GLU A 174 -1.81 -5.21 14.92
N ASP A 175 -1.67 -3.97 14.42
CA ASP A 175 -2.81 -3.22 13.89
C ASP A 175 -3.34 -3.76 12.56
N VAL A 176 -2.48 -4.35 11.73
CA VAL A 176 -2.83 -4.80 10.37
C VAL A 176 -3.04 -6.31 10.23
N GLU A 177 -2.53 -7.12 11.16
CA GLU A 177 -2.53 -8.58 10.99
C GLU A 177 -3.92 -9.18 10.79
N GLN A 178 -4.97 -8.53 11.30
CA GLN A 178 -6.35 -8.99 11.14
C GLN A 178 -6.88 -8.90 9.70
N VAL A 179 -6.23 -8.10 8.84
CA VAL A 179 -6.64 -7.91 7.44
C VAL A 179 -5.71 -8.61 6.45
N LEU A 180 -4.61 -9.18 6.93
CA LEU A 180 -3.61 -9.84 6.09
C LEU A 180 -3.96 -11.30 5.82
N ASP A 181 -3.81 -11.72 4.58
CA ASP A 181 -3.84 -13.14 4.17
C ASP A 181 -2.47 -13.78 4.31
N GLU A 182 -1.43 -13.08 3.87
CA GLU A 182 -0.05 -13.55 3.83
C GLU A 182 0.92 -12.48 4.33
N VAL A 183 2.12 -12.89 4.71
CA VAL A 183 3.16 -12.00 5.20
C VAL A 183 4.50 -12.32 4.54
N ILE A 184 5.23 -11.26 4.18
CA ILE A 184 6.63 -11.27 3.81
C ILE A 184 7.36 -10.56 4.94
N PHE A 185 8.31 -11.26 5.59
CA PHE A 185 9.14 -10.63 6.61
C PHE A 185 10.54 -10.36 6.06
N MET A 186 10.93 -9.08 6.09
CA MET A 186 12.24 -8.62 5.66
C MET A 186 13.10 -8.20 6.85
N ARG A 187 14.37 -8.56 6.81
CA ARG A 187 15.38 -8.13 7.77
C ARG A 187 16.72 -7.98 7.07
N TYR A 188 17.39 -6.86 7.27
CA TYR A 188 18.69 -6.56 6.65
C TYR A 188 18.72 -6.75 5.12
N GLY A 189 17.65 -6.34 4.44
CA GLY A 189 17.51 -6.46 2.99
C GLY A 189 17.22 -7.86 2.46
N GLN A 190 16.99 -8.82 3.32
CA GLN A 190 16.73 -10.21 2.97
C GLN A 190 15.30 -10.63 3.27
N LEU A 191 14.77 -11.55 2.46
CA LEU A 191 13.55 -12.27 2.76
C LEU A 191 13.84 -13.29 3.85
N VAL A 192 13.26 -13.11 5.03
CA VAL A 192 13.38 -14.06 6.15
C VAL A 192 12.30 -15.13 6.10
N LEU A 193 11.07 -14.72 5.80
CA LEU A 193 9.91 -15.60 5.76
C LEU A 193 8.88 -15.08 4.78
N TYR A 194 8.24 -15.99 4.05
CA TYR A 194 7.02 -15.76 3.29
C TYR A 194 6.03 -16.90 3.58
N THR A 195 4.90 -16.60 4.18
CA THR A 195 3.89 -17.59 4.57
C THR A 195 2.52 -16.94 4.77
N SER A 196 1.47 -17.77 4.92
CA SER A 196 0.14 -17.28 5.28
C SER A 196 0.06 -16.94 6.78
N VAL A 197 -0.84 -16.02 7.12
CA VAL A 197 -1.14 -15.69 8.53
C VAL A 197 -1.69 -16.91 9.26
N ASP A 198 -2.53 -17.71 8.58
CA ASP A 198 -3.10 -18.93 9.16
C ASP A 198 -2.02 -19.95 9.51
N ASN A 199 -1.01 -20.15 8.65
CA ASN A 199 0.11 -21.04 8.97
C ASN A 199 0.86 -20.60 10.23
N ILE A 200 1.08 -19.31 10.43
CA ILE A 200 1.73 -18.82 11.66
C ILE A 200 0.88 -19.14 12.88
N ARG A 201 -0.42 -18.93 12.80
CA ARG A 201 -1.34 -19.21 13.90
C ARG A 201 -1.43 -20.69 14.23
N GLU A 202 -1.52 -21.54 13.20
CA GLU A 202 -1.67 -22.99 13.36
C GLU A 202 -0.37 -23.66 13.82
N GLU A 203 0.77 -23.35 13.18
CA GLU A 203 2.03 -24.00 13.47
C GLU A 203 2.73 -23.45 14.73
N LYS A 204 2.59 -22.16 15.00
CA LYS A 204 3.28 -21.50 16.12
C LYS A 204 2.37 -21.19 17.30
N GLY A 205 1.04 -21.24 17.13
CA GLY A 205 0.09 -20.87 18.17
C GLY A 205 0.21 -19.41 18.63
N LYS A 206 0.70 -18.52 17.75
CA LYS A 206 1.00 -17.13 18.06
C LYS A 206 0.36 -16.19 17.03
N SER A 207 0.18 -14.92 17.42
CA SER A 207 -0.09 -13.87 16.47
C SER A 207 1.14 -13.59 15.60
N VAL A 208 0.93 -12.94 14.45
CA VAL A 208 2.03 -12.52 13.57
C VAL A 208 2.99 -11.58 14.30
N ASP A 209 2.44 -10.61 15.02
CA ASP A 209 3.23 -9.66 15.81
C ASP A 209 4.08 -10.36 16.88
N ALA A 210 3.51 -11.29 17.65
CA ALA A 210 4.21 -12.04 18.66
C ALA A 210 5.34 -12.92 18.07
N TYR A 211 5.09 -13.51 16.91
CA TYR A 211 6.09 -14.35 16.22
C TYR A 211 7.29 -13.54 15.73
N PHE A 212 7.10 -12.33 15.28
CA PHE A 212 8.19 -11.49 14.75
C PHE A 212 8.94 -10.67 15.80
N ARG A 213 8.44 -10.60 17.03
CA ARG A 213 9.16 -9.98 18.16
C ARG A 213 10.22 -10.87 18.79
N GLU A 214 10.24 -12.15 18.46
CA GLU A 214 11.27 -13.13 18.87
C GLU A 214 12.46 -13.13 17.89
#